data_30aa5e6065f42b6da52c1467bec5368d
#
_entry.id   30aa5e6065f42b6da52c1467bec5368d
#
_cell.length_a   1.000
_cell.length_b   1.000
_cell.length_c   1.000
_cell.angle_alpha   90.00
_cell.angle_beta   90.00
_cell.angle_gamma   90.00
#
_symmetry.space_group_name_H-M   'P 1'
#
loop_
_entity.id
_entity.type
_entity.pdbx_description
1 polymer ?
#
loop_
_entity_poly.entity_id
_entity_poly.type
_entity_poly.pdbx_seq_one_letter_code
_entity_poly.pdbx_strand_id
1 'polypeptide(L)'
;DQSKIQIENSRLNAQQAKNQLRKNMEQAYADQLAAYKKYQATQKSVIAYRESFTYINERYELGMVNSYEFNESKNKLIKSESDELQAKYDLIFKVKLYEFYISQTFEL
;
A
#
# COMPACT_ATOMS: atom_id res chain seq x y z
N ASP A 1 -24.39 -27.57 35.44
CA ASP A 1 -23.52 -28.62 34.95
C ASP A 1 -22.27 -28.03 34.28
N GLN A 2 -21.11 -28.42 34.79
CA GLN A 2 -19.82 -27.91 34.31
C GLN A 2 -19.54 -28.29 32.87
N SER A 3 -19.98 -29.48 32.43
CA SER A 3 -19.75 -29.94 31.06
C SER A 3 -20.49 -29.06 30.06
N LYS A 4 -21.71 -28.68 30.34
CA LYS A 4 -22.50 -27.80 29.48
C LYS A 4 -21.89 -26.40 29.41
N ILE A 5 -21.41 -25.90 30.55
CA ILE A 5 -20.79 -24.59 30.63
C ILE A 5 -19.49 -24.58 29.80
N GLN A 6 -18.69 -25.66 29.88
CA GLN A 6 -17.46 -25.78 29.10
C GLN A 6 -17.71 -25.83 27.59
N ILE A 7 -18.74 -26.58 27.18
CA ILE A 7 -19.15 -26.68 25.78
C ILE A 7 -19.59 -25.29 25.26
N GLU A 8 -20.39 -24.60 26.05
CA GLU A 8 -20.88 -23.28 25.69
C GLU A 8 -19.74 -22.25 25.60
N ASN A 9 -18.81 -22.28 26.57
CA ASN A 9 -17.64 -21.42 26.55
C ASN A 9 -16.75 -21.69 25.31
N SER A 10 -16.55 -22.96 24.97
CA SER A 10 -15.81 -23.36 23.79
C SER A 10 -16.47 -22.86 22.51
N ARG A 11 -17.81 -22.96 22.45
CA ARG A 11 -18.57 -22.47 21.31
C ARG A 11 -18.45 -20.94 21.15
N LEU A 12 -18.56 -20.21 22.26
CA LEU A 12 -18.43 -18.77 22.26
C LEU A 12 -17.03 -18.35 21.88
N ASN A 13 -16.00 -19.04 22.36
CA ASN A 13 -14.62 -18.76 22.00
C ASN A 13 -14.37 -18.99 20.51
N ALA A 14 -14.93 -20.08 19.96
CA ALA A 14 -14.83 -20.36 18.53
C ALA A 14 -15.52 -19.29 17.70
N GLN A 15 -16.69 -18.83 18.16
CA GLN A 15 -17.42 -17.77 17.46
C GLN A 15 -16.65 -16.45 17.51
N GLN A 16 -16.04 -16.12 18.65
CA GLN A 16 -15.21 -14.93 18.78
C GLN A 16 -14.00 -14.98 17.85
N ALA A 17 -13.37 -16.16 17.74
CA ALA A 17 -12.24 -16.36 16.85
C ALA A 17 -12.64 -16.14 15.39
N LYS A 18 -13.79 -16.67 14.98
CA LYS A 18 -14.32 -16.46 13.63
C LYS A 18 -14.64 -15.00 13.36
N ASN A 19 -15.25 -14.31 14.33
CA ASN A 19 -15.56 -12.89 14.21
C ASN A 19 -14.30 -12.05 14.10
N GLN A 20 -13.26 -12.38 14.86
CA GLN A 20 -11.99 -11.69 14.81
C GLN A 20 -11.29 -11.90 13.45
N LEU A 21 -11.33 -13.12 12.94
CA LEU A 21 -10.77 -13.44 11.65
C LEU A 21 -11.47 -12.67 10.52
N ARG A 22 -12.80 -12.63 10.59
CA ARG A 22 -13.60 -11.86 9.64
C ARG A 22 -13.28 -10.38 9.68
N LYS A 23 -13.11 -9.84 10.88
CA LYS A 23 -12.75 -8.44 11.09
C LYS A 23 -11.37 -8.15 10.54
N ASN A 24 -10.42 -9.05 10.74
CA ASN A 24 -9.06 -8.93 10.19
C ASN A 24 -9.09 -8.97 8.68
N MET A 25 -9.92 -9.82 8.08
CA MET A 25 -10.07 -9.90 6.63
C MET A 25 -10.66 -8.60 6.06
N GLU A 26 -11.68 -8.05 6.70
CA GLU A 26 -12.30 -6.80 6.29
C GLU A 26 -11.30 -5.63 6.35
N GLN A 27 -10.50 -5.60 7.43
CA GLN A 27 -9.46 -4.59 7.59
C GLN A 27 -8.38 -4.74 6.53
N ALA A 28 -7.97 -5.97 6.25
CA ALA A 28 -6.96 -6.25 5.22
C ALA A 28 -7.45 -5.82 3.83
N TYR A 29 -8.74 -6.00 3.55
CA TYR A 29 -9.33 -5.53 2.30
C TYR A 29 -9.28 -4.02 2.19
N ALA A 30 -9.66 -3.30 3.26
CA ALA A 30 -9.61 -1.85 3.28
C ALA A 30 -8.18 -1.34 3.12
N ASP A 31 -7.22 -1.99 3.77
CA ASP A 31 -5.80 -1.63 3.68
C ASP A 31 -5.26 -1.86 2.27
N GLN A 32 -5.66 -2.96 1.63
CA GLN A 32 -5.30 -3.25 0.24
C GLN A 32 -5.82 -2.16 -0.70
N LEU A 33 -7.08 -1.77 -0.54
CA LEU A 33 -7.68 -0.74 -1.37
C LEU A 33 -6.98 0.60 -1.19
N ALA A 34 -6.67 0.97 0.06
CA ALA A 34 -5.94 2.19 0.34
C ALA A 34 -4.53 2.17 -0.27
N ALA A 35 -3.84 1.03 -0.18
CA ALA A 35 -2.51 0.86 -0.78
C ALA A 35 -2.55 0.95 -2.30
N TYR A 36 -3.59 0.42 -2.92
CA TYR A 36 -3.78 0.52 -4.36
C TYR A 36 -3.97 1.97 -4.81
N LYS A 37 -4.80 2.72 -4.10
CA LYS A 37 -5.02 4.13 -4.41
C LYS A 37 -3.76 4.96 -4.23
N LYS A 38 -2.99 4.66 -3.19
CA LYS A 38 -1.71 5.33 -2.95
C LYS A 38 -0.73 5.03 -4.07
N TYR A 39 -0.66 3.78 -4.51
CA TYR A 39 0.22 3.40 -5.62
C TYR A 39 -0.16 4.16 -6.90
N GLN A 40 -1.46 4.25 -7.21
CA GLN A 40 -1.92 5.03 -8.36
C GLN A 40 -1.53 6.50 -8.26
N ALA A 41 -1.63 7.08 -7.07
CA ALA A 41 -1.25 8.48 -6.85
C ALA A 41 0.26 8.67 -7.05
N THR A 42 1.10 7.74 -6.58
CA THR A 42 2.54 7.82 -6.78
C THR A 42 2.91 7.68 -8.27
N GLN A 43 2.21 6.83 -9.02
CA GLN A 43 2.42 6.71 -10.46
C GLN A 43 2.16 8.03 -11.18
N LYS A 44 1.08 8.72 -10.82
CA LYS A 44 0.77 10.03 -11.40
C LYS A 44 1.82 11.07 -11.04
N SER A 45 2.31 11.03 -9.80
CA SER A 45 3.36 11.94 -9.35
C SER A 45 4.66 11.73 -10.14
N VAL A 46 5.06 10.48 -10.38
CA VAL A 46 6.26 10.19 -11.17
C VAL A 46 6.13 10.74 -12.58
N ILE A 47 4.99 10.55 -13.21
CA ILE A 47 4.74 11.06 -14.56
C ILE A 47 4.91 12.59 -14.58
N ALA A 48 4.31 13.28 -13.62
CA ALA A 48 4.38 14.74 -13.53
C ALA A 48 5.81 15.23 -13.29
N TYR A 49 6.54 14.61 -12.37
CA TYR A 49 7.93 15.01 -12.08
C TYR A 49 8.87 14.66 -13.23
N ARG A 50 8.61 13.58 -13.96
CA ARG A 50 9.41 13.21 -15.12
C ARG A 50 9.23 14.24 -16.25
N GLU A 51 8.00 14.66 -16.51
CA GLU A 51 7.71 15.70 -17.49
C GLU A 51 8.39 17.03 -17.10
N SER A 52 8.28 17.39 -15.82
CA SER A 52 8.92 18.59 -15.29
C SER A 52 10.43 18.53 -15.44
N PHE A 53 11.03 17.37 -15.10
CA PHE A 53 12.48 17.20 -15.25
C PHE A 53 12.93 17.27 -16.69
N THR A 54 12.20 16.65 -17.61
CA THR A 54 12.52 16.71 -19.06
C THR A 54 12.54 18.16 -19.52
N TYR A 55 11.55 18.94 -19.13
CA TYR A 55 11.47 20.37 -19.49
C TYR A 55 12.66 21.15 -18.90
N ILE A 56 12.95 20.95 -17.62
CA ILE A 56 14.06 21.64 -16.93
C ILE A 56 15.41 21.22 -17.52
N ASN A 57 15.58 19.94 -17.86
CA ASN A 57 16.81 19.42 -18.44
C ASN A 57 17.10 20.07 -19.80
N GLU A 58 16.08 20.21 -20.65
CA GLU A 58 16.21 20.89 -21.93
C GLU A 58 16.65 22.34 -21.76
N ARG A 59 16.05 23.05 -20.81
CA ARG A 59 16.40 24.44 -20.53
C ARG A 59 17.79 24.55 -19.90
N TYR A 60 18.19 23.58 -19.10
CA TYR A 60 19.52 23.54 -18.51
C TYR A 60 20.61 23.39 -19.61
N GLU A 61 20.37 22.51 -20.57
CA GLU A 61 21.28 22.32 -21.69
C GLU A 61 21.42 23.59 -22.53
N LEU A 62 20.39 24.42 -22.60
CA LEU A 62 20.40 25.69 -23.28
C LEU A 62 20.94 26.85 -22.42
N GLY A 63 21.34 26.57 -21.19
CA GLY A 63 21.85 27.56 -20.26
C GLY A 63 20.78 28.49 -19.69
N MET A 64 19.51 28.10 -19.77
CA MET A 64 18.39 28.95 -19.36
C MET A 64 17.99 28.78 -17.88
N VAL A 65 18.47 27.72 -17.22
CA VAL A 65 18.25 27.49 -15.78
C VAL A 65 19.59 27.20 -15.13
N ASN A 66 19.70 27.43 -13.82
CA ASN A 66 20.93 27.19 -13.08
C ASN A 66 21.02 25.75 -12.59
N SER A 67 22.19 25.36 -12.07
CA SER A 67 22.45 24.03 -11.55
C SER A 67 21.57 23.67 -10.37
N TYR A 68 21.19 24.65 -9.56
CA TYR A 68 20.33 24.44 -8.40
C TYR A 68 18.95 23.97 -8.83
N GLU A 69 18.35 24.65 -9.79
CA GLU A 69 17.02 24.28 -10.30
C GLU A 69 17.03 22.91 -10.96
N PHE A 70 18.09 22.63 -11.71
CA PHE A 70 18.27 21.33 -12.36
C PHE A 70 18.36 20.21 -11.32
N ASN A 71 19.21 20.38 -10.31
CA ASN A 71 19.39 19.36 -9.26
C ASN A 71 18.15 19.19 -8.41
N GLU A 72 17.43 20.28 -8.14
CA GLU A 72 16.17 20.20 -7.38
C GLU A 72 15.12 19.36 -8.13
N SER A 73 14.97 19.62 -9.42
CA SER A 73 14.02 18.87 -10.25
C SER A 73 14.41 17.40 -10.37
N LYS A 74 15.70 17.11 -10.52
CA LYS A 74 16.23 15.75 -10.55
C LYS A 74 15.95 15.01 -9.25
N ASN A 75 16.20 15.67 -8.11
CA ASN A 75 15.99 15.05 -6.80
C ASN A 75 14.51 14.78 -6.53
N LYS A 76 13.63 15.68 -6.98
CA LYS A 76 12.18 15.45 -6.86
C LYS A 76 11.72 14.24 -7.66
N LEU A 77 12.26 14.08 -8.87
CA LEU A 77 11.97 12.89 -9.68
C LEU A 77 12.45 11.63 -9.02
N ILE A 78 13.70 11.61 -8.54
CA ILE A 78 14.27 10.44 -7.86
C ILE A 78 13.45 10.07 -6.62
N LYS A 79 13.06 11.06 -5.82
CA LYS A 79 12.22 10.81 -4.64
C LYS A 79 10.87 10.24 -5.04
N SER A 80 10.24 10.78 -6.07
CA SER A 80 8.93 10.28 -6.53
C SER A 80 9.01 8.85 -7.03
N GLU A 81 10.10 8.49 -7.73
CA GLU A 81 10.33 7.12 -8.18
C GLU A 81 10.53 6.16 -7.01
N SER A 82 11.25 6.61 -5.97
CA SER A 82 11.42 5.84 -4.74
C SER A 82 10.10 5.64 -4.02
N ASP A 83 9.29 6.69 -3.93
CA ASP A 83 7.96 6.61 -3.31
C ASP A 83 7.05 5.64 -4.05
N GLU A 84 7.10 5.65 -5.39
CA GLU A 84 6.34 4.72 -6.22
C GLU A 84 6.77 3.28 -5.95
N LEU A 85 8.07 3.03 -5.87
CA LEU A 85 8.59 1.69 -5.61
C LEU A 85 8.16 1.18 -4.23
N GLN A 86 8.22 2.03 -3.21
CA GLN A 86 7.75 1.69 -1.86
C GLN A 86 6.26 1.40 -1.86
N ALA A 87 5.47 2.22 -2.55
CA ALA A 87 4.03 2.02 -2.64
C ALA A 87 3.68 0.73 -3.37
N LYS A 88 4.46 0.36 -4.39
CA LYS A 88 4.30 -0.88 -5.14
C LYS A 88 4.51 -2.10 -4.23
N TYR A 89 5.60 -2.12 -3.48
CA TYR A 89 5.89 -3.23 -2.57
C TYR A 89 4.89 -3.29 -1.42
N ASP A 90 4.47 -2.13 -0.91
CA ASP A 90 3.43 -2.08 0.12
C ASP A 90 2.12 -2.68 -0.39
N LEU A 91 1.75 -2.35 -1.63
CA LEU A 91 0.55 -2.92 -2.26
C LEU A 91 0.66 -4.43 -2.39
N ILE A 92 1.81 -4.94 -2.87
CA ILE A 92 2.02 -6.37 -3.02
C ILE A 92 1.88 -7.07 -1.66
N PHE A 93 2.48 -6.49 -0.61
CA PHE A 93 2.39 -7.04 0.74
C PHE A 93 0.92 -7.07 1.22
N LYS A 94 0.18 -5.99 1.02
CA LYS A 94 -1.22 -5.90 1.44
C LYS A 94 -2.11 -6.89 0.70
N VAL A 95 -1.83 -7.10 -0.60
CA VAL A 95 -2.57 -8.11 -1.39
C VAL A 95 -2.30 -9.51 -0.85
N LYS A 96 -1.04 -9.82 -0.56
CA LYS A 96 -0.67 -11.14 -0.01
C LYS A 96 -1.27 -11.36 1.37
N LEU A 97 -1.29 -10.33 2.20
CA LEU A 97 -1.90 -10.41 3.51
C LEU A 97 -3.40 -10.67 3.42
N TYR A 98 -4.08 -10.00 2.51
CA TYR A 98 -5.51 -10.20 2.26
C TYR A 98 -5.78 -11.64 1.78
N GLU A 99 -4.98 -12.13 0.84
CA GLU A 99 -5.09 -13.51 0.35
C GLU A 99 -4.91 -14.52 1.49
N PHE A 100 -3.98 -14.26 2.40
CA PHE A 100 -3.73 -15.09 3.57
C PHE A 100 -4.98 -15.16 4.46
N TYR A 101 -5.60 -14.03 4.75
CA TYR A 101 -6.81 -14.00 5.58
C TYR A 101 -8.01 -14.68 4.91
N ILE A 102 -8.14 -14.53 3.59
CA ILE A 102 -9.19 -15.24 2.83
C ILE A 102 -8.98 -16.74 2.95
N SER A 103 -7.74 -17.21 2.76
CA SER A 103 -7.40 -18.62 2.84
C SER A 103 -7.76 -19.20 4.23
N GLN A 104 -7.42 -18.47 5.29
CA GLN A 104 -7.77 -18.91 6.66
C GLN A 104 -9.27 -18.94 6.89
N THR A 105 -10.00 -17.98 6.35
CA THR A 105 -11.45 -17.91 6.53
C THR A 105 -12.11 -19.12 5.87
N PHE A 106 -11.65 -19.56 4.72
CA PHE A 106 -12.23 -20.71 4.02
C PHE A 106 -11.83 -22.03 4.64
N GLU A 107 -10.72 -22.10 5.35
CA GLU A 107 -10.28 -23.31 6.05
C GLU A 107 -11.10 -23.56 7.33
N LEU A 108 -11.70 -22.56 7.89
CA LEU A 108 -12.53 -22.65 9.08
C LEU A 108 -13.98 -22.95 8.73
#